data_29103eaf81ebe418607647af439c8d4b
#
_entry.id   29103eaf81ebe418607647af439c8d4b
#
_cell.length_a   1.000
_cell.length_b   1.000
_cell.length_c   1.000
_cell.angle_alpha   90.00
_cell.angle_beta   90.00
_cell.angle_gamma   90.00
#
_symmetry.space_group_name_H-M   'P 1'
#
loop_
_entity.id
_entity.type
_entity.pdbx_description
1 polymer ?
#
loop_
_entity_poly.entity_id
_entity_poly.type
_entity_poly.pdbx_seq_one_letter_code
_entity_poly.pdbx_strand_id
1 'polypeptide(L)'
;MPSGAGRSCYRSVTVSVPSARLPAARRRRQLLDVALERFAAKGFHATSMDEIAEAAGVTKPVLYQHFRAKRHLYLELLDDVGGQLMDAIAKATAGADGPRRQVEAGFAAYVRFMTERPQAFPLLFGSGARRDPEFADAVKRVEASIADAVAALIDADIEPDHRRDLAAAIVGMAEGVLRHTPAPVDPEELAGRIAELAWAGLRGVRRRS
;
A
#
# COMPACT_ATOMS: atom_id res chain seq x y z
N MET A 1 -63.94 28.40 34.39
CA MET A 1 -64.06 26.99 34.69
C MET A 1 -63.02 26.24 33.89
N PRO A 2 -62.15 25.42 34.45
CA PRO A 2 -60.74 25.27 33.93
C PRO A 2 -60.59 24.19 32.88
N SER A 3 -59.76 24.56 31.96
CA SER A 3 -59.13 23.81 30.87
C SER A 3 -58.23 22.72 31.42
N GLY A 4 -58.40 21.48 30.98
CA GLY A 4 -57.50 20.37 31.22
C GLY A 4 -56.52 20.24 30.09
N ALA A 5 -55.25 20.58 30.34
CA ALA A 5 -54.14 20.38 29.40
C ALA A 5 -53.66 18.93 29.44
N GLY A 6 -53.99 18.17 28.41
CA GLY A 6 -53.40 16.83 28.17
C GLY A 6 -51.96 16.93 27.70
N ARG A 7 -51.00 16.53 28.54
CA ARG A 7 -49.60 16.36 28.14
C ARG A 7 -49.45 15.04 27.38
N SER A 8 -49.34 15.14 26.06
CA SER A 8 -48.98 14.01 25.21
C SER A 8 -47.49 13.73 25.38
N CYS A 9 -47.15 12.64 26.06
CA CYS A 9 -45.80 12.11 26.12
C CYS A 9 -45.50 11.37 24.82
N TYR A 10 -44.90 12.04 23.84
CA TYR A 10 -44.28 11.35 22.71
C TYR A 10 -43.01 10.64 23.20
N ARG A 11 -43.14 9.36 23.40
CA ARG A 11 -41.99 8.47 23.63
C ARG A 11 -41.27 8.31 22.30
N SER A 12 -40.14 9.01 22.14
CA SER A 12 -39.24 8.82 20.99
C SER A 12 -38.69 7.40 21.02
N VAL A 13 -39.25 6.54 20.19
CA VAL A 13 -38.70 5.22 19.93
C VAL A 13 -37.49 5.42 19.01
N THR A 14 -36.30 5.44 19.57
CA THR A 14 -35.07 5.30 18.82
C THR A 14 -35.03 3.91 18.21
N VAL A 15 -35.41 3.80 16.95
CA VAL A 15 -35.23 2.58 16.17
C VAL A 15 -33.73 2.47 15.92
N SER A 16 -33.07 1.65 16.73
CA SER A 16 -31.69 1.21 16.46
C SER A 16 -31.73 0.36 15.20
N VAL A 17 -31.33 0.94 14.08
CA VAL A 17 -31.12 0.18 12.82
C VAL A 17 -30.02 -0.82 13.10
N PRO A 18 -30.27 -2.14 12.99
CA PRO A 18 -29.19 -3.11 13.15
C PRO A 18 -28.16 -2.85 12.05
N SER A 19 -26.94 -2.46 12.45
CA SER A 19 -25.81 -2.35 11.54
C SER A 19 -25.68 -3.68 10.80
N ALA A 20 -26.01 -3.69 9.52
CA ALA A 20 -25.95 -4.87 8.67
C ALA A 20 -24.55 -5.49 8.82
N ARG A 21 -24.52 -6.76 9.26
CA ARG A 21 -23.26 -7.47 9.51
C ARG A 21 -22.50 -7.56 8.21
N LEU A 22 -21.42 -6.80 8.08
CA LEU A 22 -20.58 -6.82 6.87
C LEU A 22 -20.11 -8.26 6.59
N PRO A 23 -20.10 -8.71 5.32
CA PRO A 23 -19.47 -9.96 4.94
C PRO A 23 -18.03 -10.03 5.46
N ALA A 24 -17.57 -11.23 5.84
CA ALA A 24 -16.26 -11.42 6.48
C ALA A 24 -15.09 -10.80 5.66
N ALA A 25 -15.12 -10.94 4.34
CA ALA A 25 -14.10 -10.35 3.45
C ALA A 25 -14.10 -8.82 3.48
N ARG A 26 -15.27 -8.18 3.49
CA ARG A 26 -15.39 -6.71 3.60
C ARG A 26 -14.96 -6.21 4.97
N ARG A 27 -15.30 -6.96 6.02
CA ARG A 27 -14.86 -6.64 7.39
C ARG A 27 -13.33 -6.73 7.48
N ARG A 28 -12.74 -7.79 6.92
CA ARG A 28 -11.29 -7.95 6.91
C ARG A 28 -10.59 -6.81 6.17
N ARG A 29 -11.10 -6.39 5.01
CA ARG A 29 -10.59 -5.23 4.27
C ARG A 29 -10.64 -3.96 5.11
N GLN A 30 -11.79 -3.66 5.71
CA GLN A 30 -11.94 -2.50 6.60
C GLN A 30 -10.91 -2.50 7.74
N LEU A 31 -10.66 -3.66 8.34
CA LEU A 31 -9.70 -3.79 9.44
C LEU A 31 -8.26 -3.53 8.98
N LEU A 32 -7.89 -4.00 7.78
CA LEU A 32 -6.58 -3.70 7.17
C LEU A 32 -6.43 -2.21 6.86
N ASP A 33 -7.46 -1.56 6.31
CA ASP A 33 -7.40 -0.13 5.99
C ASP A 33 -7.22 0.72 7.27
N VAL A 34 -7.98 0.43 8.33
CA VAL A 34 -7.83 1.11 9.62
C VAL A 34 -6.48 0.82 10.26
N ALA A 35 -5.99 -0.42 10.18
CA ALA A 35 -4.67 -0.80 10.71
C ALA A 35 -3.55 -0.04 9.98
N LEU A 36 -3.64 0.10 8.66
CA LEU A 36 -2.70 0.88 7.85
C LEU A 36 -2.57 2.31 8.38
N GLU A 37 -3.70 2.99 8.59
CA GLU A 37 -3.71 4.37 9.11
C GLU A 37 -3.08 4.45 10.49
N ARG A 38 -3.41 3.52 11.41
CA ARG A 38 -2.88 3.52 12.78
C ARG A 38 -1.39 3.23 12.84
N PHE A 39 -0.93 2.21 12.10
CA PHE A 39 0.49 1.87 12.05
C PHE A 39 1.33 2.94 11.35
N ALA A 40 0.83 3.55 10.29
CA ALA A 40 1.53 4.64 9.62
C ALA A 40 1.68 5.88 10.51
N ALA A 41 0.64 6.21 11.31
CA ALA A 41 0.65 7.39 12.19
C ALA A 41 1.54 7.22 13.42
N LYS A 42 1.55 6.03 14.07
CA LYS A 42 2.20 5.83 15.38
C LYS A 42 3.34 4.81 15.36
N GLY A 43 3.44 4.03 14.27
CA GLY A 43 4.34 2.89 14.19
C GLY A 43 3.81 1.63 14.90
N PHE A 44 4.49 0.49 14.66
CA PHE A 44 4.07 -0.81 15.19
C PHE A 44 4.01 -0.84 16.72
N HIS A 45 5.04 -0.34 17.40
CA HIS A 45 5.15 -0.48 18.86
C HIS A 45 4.10 0.32 19.62
N ALA A 46 3.84 1.56 19.19
CA ALA A 46 2.92 2.47 19.86
C ALA A 46 1.44 2.23 19.53
N THR A 47 1.13 1.38 18.55
CA THR A 47 -0.24 1.02 18.19
C THR A 47 -0.68 -0.24 18.95
N SER A 48 -1.90 -0.24 19.51
CA SER A 48 -2.50 -1.41 20.15
C SER A 48 -3.63 -2.02 19.32
N MET A 49 -3.94 -3.30 19.56
CA MET A 49 -5.11 -3.97 18.96
C MET A 49 -6.42 -3.31 19.41
N ASP A 50 -6.46 -2.76 20.62
CA ASP A 50 -7.65 -2.09 21.16
C ASP A 50 -7.94 -0.79 20.40
N GLU A 51 -6.91 0.03 20.15
CA GLU A 51 -7.04 1.24 19.33
C GLU A 51 -7.48 0.95 17.89
N ILE A 52 -7.01 -0.15 17.30
CA ILE A 52 -7.45 -0.56 15.96
C ILE A 52 -8.91 -1.00 15.97
N ALA A 53 -9.33 -1.80 16.97
CA ALA A 53 -10.72 -2.24 17.10
C ALA A 53 -11.67 -1.05 17.28
N GLU A 54 -11.33 -0.12 18.18
CA GLU A 54 -12.09 1.11 18.43
C GLU A 54 -12.20 1.95 17.16
N ALA A 55 -11.10 2.20 16.48
CA ALA A 55 -11.09 2.98 15.24
C ALA A 55 -11.87 2.33 14.08
N ALA A 56 -11.92 1.00 14.05
CA ALA A 56 -12.72 0.25 13.09
C ALA A 56 -14.20 0.12 13.47
N GLY A 57 -14.60 0.62 14.66
CA GLY A 57 -15.95 0.49 15.17
C GLY A 57 -16.37 -0.95 15.47
N VAL A 58 -15.41 -1.81 15.88
CA VAL A 58 -15.65 -3.20 16.21
C VAL A 58 -15.21 -3.52 17.64
N THR A 59 -15.71 -4.65 18.17
CA THR A 59 -15.21 -5.15 19.46
C THR A 59 -13.88 -5.88 19.29
N LYS A 60 -13.05 -5.90 20.34
CA LYS A 60 -11.78 -6.64 20.36
C LYS A 60 -11.91 -8.11 19.93
N PRO A 61 -12.89 -8.90 20.39
CA PRO A 61 -13.11 -10.26 19.90
C PRO A 61 -13.31 -10.35 18.39
N VAL A 62 -14.00 -9.40 17.76
CA VAL A 62 -14.21 -9.37 16.31
C VAL A 62 -12.88 -9.17 15.59
N LEU A 63 -12.01 -8.27 16.06
CA LEU A 63 -10.68 -8.09 15.48
C LEU A 63 -9.84 -9.38 15.60
N TYR A 64 -9.87 -10.03 16.77
CA TYR A 64 -9.12 -11.27 16.99
C TYR A 64 -9.66 -12.49 16.22
N GLN A 65 -10.91 -12.48 15.75
CA GLN A 65 -11.44 -13.48 14.81
C GLN A 65 -10.74 -13.40 13.44
N HIS A 66 -10.27 -12.22 13.05
CA HIS A 66 -9.59 -11.99 11.77
C HIS A 66 -8.06 -12.06 11.88
N PHE A 67 -7.49 -11.58 12.99
CA PHE A 67 -6.05 -11.46 13.17
C PHE A 67 -5.64 -11.91 14.58
N ARG A 68 -4.91 -13.02 14.66
CA ARG A 68 -4.55 -13.66 15.94
C ARG A 68 -3.71 -12.80 16.87
N ALA A 69 -2.90 -11.88 16.31
CA ALA A 69 -2.00 -11.01 17.04
C ALA A 69 -1.70 -9.74 16.25
N LYS A 70 -1.23 -8.69 16.93
CA LYS A 70 -0.78 -7.44 16.30
C LYS A 70 0.30 -7.67 15.23
N ARG A 71 1.27 -8.55 15.53
CA ARG A 71 2.35 -8.93 14.60
C ARG A 71 1.80 -9.59 13.34
N HIS A 72 0.86 -10.50 13.46
CA HIS A 72 0.21 -11.17 12.35
C HIS A 72 -0.57 -10.16 11.47
N LEU A 73 -1.32 -9.25 12.09
CA LEU A 73 -2.01 -8.16 11.37
C LEU A 73 -1.02 -7.28 10.61
N TYR A 74 0.13 -6.95 11.21
CA TYR A 74 1.13 -6.09 10.57
C TYR A 74 1.80 -6.78 9.37
N LEU A 75 2.17 -8.06 9.50
CA LEU A 75 2.74 -8.85 8.40
C LEU A 75 1.76 -8.98 7.22
N GLU A 76 0.50 -9.31 7.53
CA GLU A 76 -0.53 -9.39 6.49
C GLU A 76 -0.79 -8.02 5.83
N LEU A 77 -0.65 -6.94 6.57
CA LEU A 77 -0.77 -5.59 6.02
C LEU A 77 0.39 -5.26 5.08
N LEU A 78 1.62 -5.66 5.40
CA LEU A 78 2.77 -5.52 4.50
C LEU A 78 2.54 -6.29 3.20
N ASP A 79 2.11 -7.54 3.29
CA ASP A 79 1.82 -8.39 2.13
C ASP A 79 0.65 -7.82 1.29
N ASP A 80 -0.41 -7.33 1.93
CA ASP A 80 -1.58 -6.75 1.26
C ASP A 80 -1.25 -5.45 0.52
N VAL A 81 -0.52 -4.53 1.16
CA VAL A 81 -0.12 -3.26 0.53
C VAL A 81 0.89 -3.50 -0.59
N GLY A 82 1.84 -4.43 -0.37
CA GLY A 82 2.77 -4.85 -1.41
C GLY A 82 2.06 -5.47 -2.62
N GLY A 83 1.11 -6.37 -2.37
CA GLY A 83 0.28 -6.98 -3.42
C GLY A 83 -0.52 -5.96 -4.23
N GLN A 84 -1.14 -4.99 -3.56
CA GLN A 84 -1.87 -3.91 -4.25
C GLN A 84 -0.96 -3.03 -5.12
N LEU A 85 0.26 -2.74 -4.65
CA LEU A 85 1.26 -2.02 -5.44
C LEU A 85 1.66 -2.82 -6.68
N MET A 86 1.92 -4.11 -6.51
CA MET A 86 2.24 -5.02 -7.61
C MET A 86 1.12 -5.08 -8.66
N ASP A 87 -0.12 -5.22 -8.22
CA ASP A 87 -1.30 -5.26 -9.10
C ASP A 87 -1.44 -3.94 -9.89
N ALA A 88 -1.20 -2.79 -9.23
CA ALA A 88 -1.26 -1.49 -9.88
C ALA A 88 -0.19 -1.35 -10.98
N ILE A 89 1.06 -1.76 -10.69
CA ILE A 89 2.16 -1.74 -11.66
C ILE A 89 1.88 -2.73 -12.81
N ALA A 90 1.52 -3.98 -12.51
CA ALA A 90 1.24 -5.00 -13.51
C ALA A 90 0.12 -4.58 -14.47
N LYS A 91 -0.98 -4.02 -13.93
CA LYS A 91 -2.09 -3.52 -14.73
C LYS A 91 -1.68 -2.37 -15.65
N ALA A 92 -0.88 -1.44 -15.15
CA ALA A 92 -0.42 -0.29 -15.94
C ALA A 92 0.53 -0.71 -17.06
N THR A 93 1.48 -1.61 -16.78
CA THR A 93 2.47 -2.08 -17.74
C THR A 93 1.88 -3.01 -18.79
N ALA A 94 0.89 -3.86 -18.45
CA ALA A 94 0.22 -4.74 -19.39
C ALA A 94 -0.57 -3.99 -20.48
N GLY A 95 -1.05 -2.76 -20.18
CA GLY A 95 -1.76 -1.92 -21.15
C GLY A 95 -0.85 -1.01 -21.98
N ALA A 96 0.48 -1.08 -21.83
CA ALA A 96 1.41 -0.16 -22.44
C ALA A 96 2.04 -0.74 -23.73
N ASP A 97 2.05 0.05 -24.80
CA ASP A 97 2.60 -0.34 -26.11
C ASP A 97 4.14 -0.16 -26.15
N GLY A 98 4.83 -1.25 -25.97
CA GLY A 98 6.28 -1.35 -26.09
C GLY A 98 7.08 -0.93 -24.84
N PRO A 99 8.41 -1.26 -24.84
CA PRO A 99 9.23 -1.21 -23.63
C PRO A 99 9.30 0.18 -22.99
N ARG A 100 9.39 1.24 -23.80
CA ARG A 100 9.47 2.61 -23.27
C ARG A 100 8.18 2.98 -22.51
N ARG A 101 7.02 2.68 -23.10
CA ARG A 101 5.72 2.96 -22.48
C ARG A 101 5.52 2.11 -21.22
N GLN A 102 6.05 0.89 -21.18
CA GLN A 102 6.02 0.06 -19.99
C GLN A 102 6.82 0.68 -18.84
N VAL A 103 8.01 1.23 -19.11
CA VAL A 103 8.81 1.94 -18.11
C VAL A 103 8.05 3.18 -17.60
N GLU A 104 7.52 4.00 -18.49
CA GLU A 104 6.73 5.20 -18.15
C GLU A 104 5.50 4.82 -17.30
N ALA A 105 4.73 3.82 -17.72
CA ALA A 105 3.52 3.37 -17.04
C ALA A 105 3.82 2.75 -15.65
N GLY A 106 4.92 1.99 -15.54
CA GLY A 106 5.35 1.40 -14.28
C GLY A 106 5.70 2.45 -13.23
N PHE A 107 6.48 3.45 -13.58
CA PHE A 107 6.80 4.56 -12.68
C PHE A 107 5.57 5.41 -12.35
N ALA A 108 4.70 5.70 -13.33
CA ALA A 108 3.47 6.44 -13.09
C ALA A 108 2.55 5.69 -12.10
N ALA A 109 2.38 4.38 -12.26
CA ALA A 109 1.60 3.55 -11.34
C ALA A 109 2.21 3.54 -9.93
N TYR A 110 3.53 3.39 -9.81
CA TYR A 110 4.23 3.40 -8.52
C TYR A 110 4.06 4.75 -7.80
N VAL A 111 4.39 5.85 -8.47
CA VAL A 111 4.31 7.19 -7.86
C VAL A 111 2.88 7.52 -7.48
N ARG A 112 1.91 7.25 -8.37
CA ARG A 112 0.48 7.48 -8.10
C ARG A 112 0.01 6.66 -6.89
N PHE A 113 0.34 5.37 -6.81
CA PHE A 113 -0.01 4.52 -5.68
C PHE A 113 0.49 5.10 -4.35
N MET A 114 1.74 5.56 -4.30
CA MET A 114 2.35 6.12 -3.09
C MET A 114 1.80 7.49 -2.72
N THR A 115 1.44 8.32 -3.70
CA THR A 115 0.87 9.66 -3.46
C THR A 115 -0.61 9.61 -3.09
N GLU A 116 -1.38 8.71 -3.67
CA GLU A 116 -2.79 8.47 -3.30
C GLU A 116 -2.94 7.77 -1.96
N ARG A 117 -1.91 7.03 -1.52
CA ARG A 117 -1.87 6.28 -0.27
C ARG A 117 -0.62 6.63 0.54
N PRO A 118 -0.54 7.83 1.09
CA PRO A 118 0.67 8.30 1.77
C PRO A 118 1.08 7.43 2.97
N GLN A 119 0.15 6.63 3.51
CA GLN A 119 0.41 5.67 4.58
C GLN A 119 1.22 4.44 4.10
N ALA A 120 1.15 4.10 2.81
CA ALA A 120 1.84 2.92 2.27
C ALA A 120 3.36 3.08 2.30
N PHE A 121 3.87 4.27 1.99
CA PHE A 121 5.31 4.51 1.95
C PHE A 121 6.00 4.31 3.31
N PRO A 122 5.56 4.93 4.43
CA PRO A 122 6.17 4.68 5.74
C PRO A 122 5.97 3.24 6.24
N LEU A 123 4.90 2.56 5.83
CA LEU A 123 4.68 1.16 6.16
C LEU A 123 5.75 0.26 5.51
N LEU A 124 5.96 0.38 4.19
CA LEU A 124 6.87 -0.47 3.42
C LEU A 124 8.34 -0.05 3.58
N PHE A 125 8.62 1.25 3.58
CA PHE A 125 9.99 1.78 3.49
C PHE A 125 10.44 2.56 4.71
N GLY A 126 9.58 2.69 5.72
CA GLY A 126 9.90 3.37 6.96
C GLY A 126 10.90 2.60 7.84
N SER A 127 11.64 3.33 8.67
CA SER A 127 12.65 2.72 9.56
C SER A 127 12.05 1.74 10.59
N GLY A 128 10.77 1.83 10.88
CA GLY A 128 10.07 0.94 11.83
C GLY A 128 10.00 -0.51 11.36
N ALA A 129 9.64 -0.72 10.09
CA ALA A 129 9.59 -2.06 9.50
C ALA A 129 10.99 -2.68 9.38
N ARG A 130 12.02 -1.88 9.08
CA ARG A 130 13.39 -2.37 8.87
C ARG A 130 14.15 -2.74 10.15
N ARG A 131 13.66 -2.36 11.35
CA ARG A 131 14.30 -2.67 12.63
C ARG A 131 13.95 -4.05 13.18
N ASP A 132 12.80 -4.58 12.85
CA ASP A 132 12.38 -5.93 13.23
C ASP A 132 12.76 -6.89 12.09
N PRO A 133 13.54 -7.97 12.35
CA PRO A 133 14.00 -8.87 11.28
C PRO A 133 12.89 -9.49 10.48
N GLU A 134 11.79 -9.90 11.10
CA GLU A 134 10.65 -10.54 10.43
C GLU A 134 9.90 -9.55 9.50
N PHE A 135 9.75 -8.29 9.94
CA PHE A 135 9.17 -7.25 9.12
C PHE A 135 10.10 -6.85 7.98
N ALA A 136 11.41 -6.75 8.25
CA ALA A 136 12.41 -6.49 7.23
C ALA A 136 12.41 -7.56 6.13
N ASP A 137 12.26 -8.83 6.51
CA ASP A 137 12.18 -9.94 5.56
C ASP A 137 10.86 -9.92 4.77
N ALA A 138 9.74 -9.49 5.37
CA ALA A 138 8.49 -9.27 4.65
C ALA A 138 8.63 -8.15 3.62
N VAL A 139 9.22 -7.02 3.99
CA VAL A 139 9.50 -5.91 3.08
C VAL A 139 10.43 -6.34 1.93
N LYS A 140 11.51 -7.07 2.23
CA LYS A 140 12.41 -7.60 1.19
C LYS A 140 11.69 -8.52 0.21
N ARG A 141 10.75 -9.35 0.67
CA ARG A 141 9.93 -10.18 -0.24
C ARG A 141 9.09 -9.32 -1.19
N VAL A 142 8.50 -8.24 -0.70
CA VAL A 142 7.75 -7.30 -1.53
C VAL A 142 8.68 -6.63 -2.55
N GLU A 143 9.83 -6.11 -2.11
CA GLU A 143 10.85 -5.49 -2.98
C GLU A 143 11.34 -6.47 -4.06
N ALA A 144 11.62 -7.72 -3.68
CA ALA A 144 12.04 -8.77 -4.60
C ALA A 144 10.95 -9.09 -5.63
N SER A 145 9.69 -9.20 -5.21
CA SER A 145 8.56 -9.44 -6.13
C SER A 145 8.40 -8.31 -7.15
N ILE A 146 8.58 -7.06 -6.73
CA ILE A 146 8.56 -5.91 -7.64
C ILE A 146 9.74 -5.98 -8.60
N ALA A 147 10.96 -6.27 -8.11
CA ALA A 147 12.15 -6.38 -8.93
C ALA A 147 12.02 -7.53 -9.96
N ASP A 148 11.47 -8.69 -9.58
CA ASP A 148 11.23 -9.80 -10.49
C ASP A 148 10.23 -9.42 -11.60
N ALA A 149 9.17 -8.70 -11.27
CA ALA A 149 8.21 -8.21 -12.26
C ALA A 149 8.85 -7.18 -13.21
N VAL A 150 9.68 -6.27 -12.69
CA VAL A 150 10.44 -5.30 -13.50
C VAL A 150 11.46 -6.04 -14.38
N ALA A 151 12.18 -7.03 -13.86
CA ALA A 151 13.14 -7.82 -14.60
C ALA A 151 12.49 -8.52 -15.80
N ALA A 152 11.27 -9.03 -15.65
CA ALA A 152 10.51 -9.66 -16.73
C ALA A 152 10.16 -8.69 -17.89
N LEU A 153 10.13 -7.37 -17.63
CA LEU A 153 9.87 -6.34 -18.64
C LEU A 153 11.16 -5.87 -19.35
N ILE A 154 12.35 -6.22 -18.83
CA ILE A 154 13.64 -5.84 -19.45
C ILE A 154 13.91 -6.77 -20.63
N ASP A 155 13.57 -6.32 -21.83
CA ASP A 155 13.86 -7.04 -23.08
C ASP A 155 15.31 -6.73 -23.55
N ALA A 156 16.28 -7.39 -22.93
CA ALA A 156 17.70 -7.29 -23.27
C ALA A 156 18.35 -8.66 -23.19
N ASP A 157 19.26 -8.92 -24.14
CA ASP A 157 20.08 -10.13 -24.13
C ASP A 157 21.28 -9.95 -23.19
N ILE A 158 21.02 -10.15 -21.90
CA ILE A 158 21.98 -10.00 -20.79
C ILE A 158 21.83 -11.17 -19.82
N GLU A 159 22.86 -11.39 -19.02
CA GLU A 159 22.82 -12.42 -17.98
C GLU A 159 21.68 -12.19 -16.98
N PRO A 160 21.06 -13.26 -16.45
CA PRO A 160 19.95 -13.15 -15.50
C PRO A 160 20.28 -12.31 -14.25
N ASP A 161 21.50 -12.42 -13.74
CA ASP A 161 21.93 -11.64 -12.57
C ASP A 161 22.01 -10.16 -12.89
N HIS A 162 22.60 -9.80 -14.04
CA HIS A 162 22.63 -8.41 -14.50
C HIS A 162 21.22 -7.83 -14.69
N ARG A 163 20.28 -8.64 -15.21
CA ARG A 163 18.88 -8.21 -15.35
C ARG A 163 18.23 -7.93 -14.00
N ARG A 164 18.49 -8.76 -12.98
CA ARG A 164 18.01 -8.53 -11.60
C ARG A 164 18.62 -7.27 -10.98
N ASP A 165 19.91 -7.04 -11.20
CA ASP A 165 20.60 -5.83 -10.71
C ASP A 165 19.98 -4.57 -11.31
N LEU A 166 19.70 -4.55 -12.61
CA LEU A 166 19.02 -3.44 -13.28
C LEU A 166 17.61 -3.23 -12.73
N ALA A 167 16.85 -4.30 -12.52
CA ALA A 167 15.52 -4.22 -11.94
C ALA A 167 15.54 -3.66 -10.51
N ALA A 168 16.48 -4.13 -9.69
CA ALA A 168 16.68 -3.61 -8.33
C ALA A 168 17.07 -2.12 -8.34
N ALA A 169 17.94 -1.70 -9.27
CA ALA A 169 18.29 -0.30 -9.43
C ALA A 169 17.09 0.58 -9.82
N ILE A 170 16.22 0.08 -10.72
CA ILE A 170 14.96 0.76 -11.12
C ILE A 170 14.04 0.94 -9.93
N VAL A 171 13.84 -0.10 -9.11
CA VAL A 171 13.03 -0.04 -7.89
C VAL A 171 13.63 0.95 -6.90
N GLY A 172 14.95 0.89 -6.69
CA GLY A 172 15.67 1.81 -5.80
C GLY A 172 15.59 3.27 -6.22
N MET A 173 15.59 3.56 -7.54
CA MET A 173 15.38 4.93 -8.03
C MET A 173 13.98 5.46 -7.63
N ALA A 174 12.94 4.67 -7.82
CA ALA A 174 11.57 5.07 -7.47
C ALA A 174 11.43 5.34 -5.95
N GLU A 175 11.95 4.43 -5.12
CA GLU A 175 11.96 4.59 -3.66
C GLU A 175 12.77 5.82 -3.23
N GLY A 176 13.98 5.96 -3.77
CA GLY A 176 14.92 7.04 -3.41
C GLY A 176 14.37 8.42 -3.74
N VAL A 177 13.73 8.58 -4.89
CA VAL A 177 13.13 9.87 -5.29
C VAL A 177 11.97 10.22 -4.35
N LEU A 178 11.03 9.30 -4.09
CA LEU A 178 9.91 9.57 -3.21
C LEU A 178 10.34 9.85 -1.75
N ARG A 179 11.42 9.22 -1.30
CA ARG A 179 11.98 9.47 0.03
C ARG A 179 12.48 10.91 0.21
N HIS A 180 12.98 11.53 -0.86
CA HIS A 180 13.63 12.85 -0.82
C HIS A 180 12.81 13.96 -1.47
N THR A 181 11.69 13.64 -2.11
CA THR A 181 10.82 14.62 -2.75
C THR A 181 9.81 15.18 -1.73
N PRO A 182 9.86 16.48 -1.42
CA PRO A 182 8.87 17.08 -0.53
C PRO A 182 7.50 17.14 -1.21
N ALA A 183 6.44 16.89 -0.43
CA ALA A 183 5.07 17.11 -0.90
C ALA A 183 4.73 18.62 -0.85
N PRO A 184 3.83 19.12 -1.73
CA PRO A 184 3.15 18.42 -2.80
C PRO A 184 4.01 18.32 -4.07
N VAL A 185 3.87 17.20 -4.78
CA VAL A 185 4.51 16.96 -6.08
C VAL A 185 3.44 16.49 -7.07
N ASP A 186 3.57 16.91 -8.34
CA ASP A 186 2.79 16.33 -9.42
C ASP A 186 3.28 14.88 -9.69
N PRO A 187 2.44 13.86 -9.46
CA PRO A 187 2.86 12.47 -9.62
C PRO A 187 3.28 12.12 -11.05
N GLU A 188 2.62 12.69 -12.04
CA GLU A 188 2.89 12.39 -13.45
C GLU A 188 4.21 13.04 -13.88
N GLU A 189 4.47 14.27 -13.46
CA GLU A 189 5.73 14.96 -13.74
C GLU A 189 6.91 14.22 -13.08
N LEU A 190 6.77 13.83 -11.81
CA LEU A 190 7.79 13.09 -11.09
C LEU A 190 8.08 11.73 -11.74
N ALA A 191 7.03 10.98 -12.07
CA ALA A 191 7.15 9.70 -12.75
C ALA A 191 7.84 9.84 -14.11
N GLY A 192 7.49 10.86 -14.89
CA GLY A 192 8.11 11.14 -16.18
C GLY A 192 9.62 11.39 -16.08
N ARG A 193 10.06 12.18 -15.09
CA ARG A 193 11.49 12.45 -14.84
C ARG A 193 12.28 11.18 -14.50
N ILE A 194 11.71 10.31 -13.65
CA ILE A 194 12.35 9.04 -13.28
C ILE A 194 12.38 8.10 -14.47
N ALA A 195 11.28 8.01 -15.22
CA ALA A 195 11.16 7.15 -16.39
C ALA A 195 12.14 7.54 -17.50
N GLU A 196 12.35 8.84 -17.73
CA GLU A 196 13.32 9.32 -18.71
C GLU A 196 14.75 8.87 -18.37
N LEU A 197 15.17 9.02 -17.11
CA LEU A 197 16.48 8.57 -16.63
C LEU A 197 16.64 7.04 -16.76
N ALA A 198 15.65 6.29 -16.31
CA ALA A 198 15.65 4.83 -16.37
C ALA A 198 15.72 4.34 -17.83
N TRP A 199 14.90 4.92 -18.72
CA TRP A 199 14.89 4.57 -20.12
C TRP A 199 16.22 4.90 -20.83
N ALA A 200 16.80 6.06 -20.55
CA ALA A 200 18.09 6.45 -21.11
C ALA A 200 19.20 5.46 -20.68
N GLY A 201 19.18 5.01 -19.43
CA GLY A 201 20.09 3.98 -18.91
C GLY A 201 19.89 2.62 -19.58
N LEU A 202 18.65 2.14 -19.65
CA LEU A 202 18.32 0.84 -20.25
C LEU A 202 18.69 0.75 -21.73
N ARG A 203 18.54 1.82 -22.50
CA ARG A 203 18.97 1.84 -23.91
C ARG A 203 20.47 1.70 -24.09
N GLY A 204 21.27 2.08 -23.08
CA GLY A 204 22.73 1.93 -23.09
C GLY A 204 23.22 0.52 -22.75
N VAL A 205 22.34 -0.34 -22.26
CA VAL A 205 22.66 -1.74 -21.94
C VAL A 205 22.88 -2.49 -23.25
N ARG A 206 24.13 -2.87 -23.50
CA ARG A 206 24.53 -3.54 -24.76
C ARG A 206 24.03 -4.98 -24.75
N ARG A 207 23.47 -5.42 -25.89
CA ARG A 207 23.35 -6.85 -26.18
C ARG A 207 24.77 -7.44 -26.23
N ARG A 208 24.99 -8.58 -25.57
CA ARG A 208 26.21 -9.33 -25.79
C ARG A 208 26.24 -9.81 -27.24
N SER A 209 27.33 -9.45 -27.95
CA SER A 209 27.62 -9.96 -29.29
C SER A 209 28.06 -11.40 -29.21
#